data_3fad1d9a8cca66851b833c89cec644b4
#
_entry.id   3fad1d9a8cca66851b833c89cec644b4
#
_cell.length_a   1.000
_cell.length_b   1.000
_cell.length_c   1.000
_cell.angle_alpha   90.00
_cell.angle_beta   90.00
_cell.angle_gamma   90.00
#
_symmetry.space_group_name_H-M   'P 1'
#
loop_
_entity.id
_entity.type
_entity.pdbx_description
1 polymer ?
#
loop_
_entity_poly.entity_id
_entity_poly.type
_entity_poly.pdbx_seq_one_letter_code
_entity_poly.pdbx_strand_id
1 'polypeptide(L)'
;MLLRMVLTVFVLFFYSAFCNATPVTFIAEDLPPYHFKNPQGEAQGALVDIAKAVLNGTDLTAKFEIMPMARIFQQQRANPNAIIMSLLKTPNRHHQYKWLGKVYFADAYLVSLSNHKDEVIHLNFAKEYKVATIRGYSAQAYLEAKGFTENENLVLVSYYQQLWKMLYKDRIDFVVTNTLTLENELKRTGLDPNLISKRIHLDELPSSLHFAASNQFDSHTAKIISDRLNAIKESGEYQQILNKWQLPMPKNL
;
A
#
# COMPACT_ATOMS: atom_id res chain seq x y z
N MET A 1 61.93 6.98 -9.28
CA MET A 1 61.11 5.78 -9.29
C MET A 1 60.10 5.74 -8.15
N LEU A 2 60.49 6.04 -6.93
CA LEU A 2 59.59 6.05 -5.73
C LEU A 2 58.41 7.01 -5.85
N LEU A 3 58.61 8.24 -6.35
CA LEU A 3 57.56 9.28 -6.48
C LEU A 3 56.46 8.88 -7.46
N ARG A 4 56.82 8.17 -8.55
CA ARG A 4 55.83 7.66 -9.52
C ARG A 4 55.01 6.50 -8.93
N MET A 5 55.60 5.67 -8.09
CA MET A 5 54.93 4.54 -7.43
C MET A 5 53.93 5.02 -6.36
N VAL A 6 54.28 6.08 -5.60
CA VAL A 6 53.37 6.69 -4.61
C VAL A 6 52.18 7.36 -5.28
N LEU A 7 52.39 8.03 -6.43
CA LEU A 7 51.31 8.67 -7.17
C LEU A 7 50.32 7.64 -7.74
N THR A 8 50.80 6.47 -8.21
CA THR A 8 49.96 5.39 -8.75
C THR A 8 49.13 4.72 -7.65
N VAL A 9 49.71 4.53 -6.45
CA VAL A 9 48.95 3.99 -5.29
C VAL A 9 47.89 4.96 -4.80
N PHE A 10 48.16 6.28 -4.81
CA PHE A 10 47.19 7.30 -4.41
C PHE A 10 46.02 7.41 -5.39
N VAL A 11 46.23 7.24 -6.70
CA VAL A 11 45.17 7.22 -7.73
C VAL A 11 44.33 5.97 -7.61
N LEU A 12 44.88 4.82 -7.27
CA LEU A 12 44.13 3.58 -7.05
C LEU A 12 43.24 3.63 -5.80
N PHE A 13 43.66 4.38 -4.76
CA PHE A 13 42.84 4.57 -3.56
C PHE A 13 41.61 5.50 -3.77
N PHE A 14 41.66 6.42 -4.74
CA PHE A 14 40.56 7.30 -5.05
C PHE A 14 39.49 6.66 -5.95
N TYR A 15 39.80 5.55 -6.63
CA TYR A 15 38.82 4.85 -7.50
C TYR A 15 37.89 3.86 -6.76
N SER A 16 38.12 3.63 -5.46
CA SER A 16 37.38 2.63 -4.68
C SER A 16 36.14 3.13 -3.95
N ALA A 17 35.63 4.34 -4.20
CA ALA A 17 34.63 4.97 -3.33
C ALA A 17 33.35 5.48 -3.98
N PHE A 18 32.96 5.01 -5.16
CA PHE A 18 31.60 5.32 -5.68
C PHE A 18 30.89 4.05 -6.16
N CYS A 19 30.69 3.10 -5.24
CA CYS A 19 29.61 2.15 -5.42
C CYS A 19 28.30 2.89 -5.12
N ASN A 20 27.77 3.62 -6.10
CA ASN A 20 26.42 4.17 -6.03
C ASN A 20 25.43 3.00 -6.08
N ALA A 21 25.11 2.43 -4.91
CA ALA A 21 24.05 1.47 -4.79
C ALA A 21 22.76 2.12 -5.35
N THR A 22 22.16 1.48 -6.35
CA THR A 22 20.90 1.99 -6.90
C THR A 22 19.87 2.05 -5.79
N PRO A 23 19.23 3.22 -5.54
CA PRO A 23 18.31 3.35 -4.43
C PRO A 23 17.11 2.42 -4.59
N VAL A 24 16.67 1.83 -3.50
CA VAL A 24 15.41 1.11 -3.42
C VAL A 24 14.27 2.11 -3.62
N THR A 25 13.28 1.78 -4.45
CA THR A 25 12.13 2.65 -4.66
C THR A 25 10.89 2.06 -3.97
N PHE A 26 10.46 2.68 -2.88
CA PHE A 26 9.19 2.35 -2.24
C PHE A 26 8.06 3.07 -2.98
N ILE A 27 7.10 2.30 -3.49
CA ILE A 27 5.95 2.80 -4.24
C ILE A 27 4.66 2.45 -3.52
N ALA A 28 3.74 3.40 -3.46
CA ALA A 28 2.45 3.24 -2.79
C ALA A 28 1.38 4.13 -3.43
N GLU A 29 0.13 3.87 -3.11
CA GLU A 29 -0.98 4.74 -3.46
C GLU A 29 -1.19 5.86 -2.42
N ASP A 30 -2.07 6.82 -2.73
CA ASP A 30 -2.50 7.82 -1.76
C ASP A 30 -3.59 7.20 -0.86
N LEU A 31 -3.20 6.67 0.30
CA LEU A 31 -4.06 5.95 1.24
C LEU A 31 -3.75 6.36 2.69
N PRO A 32 -4.25 7.52 3.16
CA PRO A 32 -4.03 8.00 4.52
C PRO A 32 -4.73 7.09 5.56
N PRO A 33 -4.14 6.83 6.72
CA PRO A 33 -2.87 7.35 7.21
C PRO A 33 -1.65 6.47 6.92
N TYR A 34 -1.78 5.45 6.04
CA TYR A 34 -0.71 4.49 5.74
C TYR A 34 0.44 5.13 4.94
N HIS A 35 0.11 5.72 3.80
CA HIS A 35 1.01 6.41 2.90
C HIS A 35 0.24 7.41 2.05
N PHE A 36 0.72 8.62 1.96
CA PHE A 36 0.08 9.71 1.24
C PHE A 36 1.07 10.84 0.96
N LYS A 37 0.71 11.80 0.12
CA LYS A 37 1.48 13.03 -0.07
C LYS A 37 1.06 14.08 0.94
N ASN A 38 2.04 14.70 1.59
CA ASN A 38 1.81 15.91 2.37
C ASN A 38 1.60 17.13 1.43
N PRO A 39 1.24 18.33 1.96
CA PRO A 39 1.07 19.54 1.14
C PRO A 39 2.32 19.95 0.35
N GLN A 40 3.51 19.53 0.77
CA GLN A 40 4.79 19.78 0.10
C GLN A 40 5.07 18.75 -1.02
N GLY A 41 4.19 17.75 -1.19
CA GLY A 41 4.33 16.69 -2.18
C GLY A 41 5.21 15.51 -1.77
N GLU A 42 5.69 15.49 -0.51
CA GLU A 42 6.53 14.42 0.02
C GLU A 42 5.69 13.24 0.51
N ALA A 43 6.23 12.03 0.40
CA ALA A 43 5.59 10.84 0.93
C ALA A 43 5.65 10.82 2.47
N GLN A 44 4.50 10.62 3.09
CA GLN A 44 4.29 10.58 4.54
C GLN A 44 3.31 9.46 4.91
N GLY A 45 3.28 9.02 6.18
CA GLY A 45 2.34 8.04 6.69
C GLY A 45 3.02 6.94 7.51
N ALA A 46 2.21 6.11 8.17
CA ALA A 46 2.70 5.07 9.08
C ALA A 46 3.64 4.07 8.37
N LEU A 47 3.26 3.59 7.18
CA LEU A 47 4.08 2.63 6.44
C LEU A 47 5.32 3.28 5.81
N VAL A 48 5.29 4.59 5.54
CA VAL A 48 6.48 5.35 5.14
C VAL A 48 7.46 5.44 6.30
N ASP A 49 6.98 5.72 7.53
CA ASP A 49 7.82 5.76 8.73
C ASP A 49 8.38 4.35 9.05
N ILE A 50 7.59 3.29 8.90
CA ILE A 50 8.06 1.89 9.02
C ILE A 50 9.16 1.60 8.00
N ALA A 51 8.99 1.99 6.73
CA ALA A 51 10.02 1.77 5.71
C ALA A 51 11.31 2.55 6.03
N LYS A 52 11.21 3.79 6.53
CA LYS A 52 12.36 4.57 6.98
C LYS A 52 13.07 3.91 8.16
N ALA A 53 12.31 3.40 9.16
CA ALA A 53 12.88 2.68 10.31
C ALA A 53 13.59 1.39 9.89
N VAL A 54 13.03 0.65 8.93
CA VAL A 54 13.66 -0.55 8.34
C VAL A 54 15.01 -0.22 7.69
N LEU A 55 15.14 0.94 7.05
CA LEU A 55 16.38 1.36 6.39
C LEU A 55 17.40 1.98 7.35
N ASN A 56 16.95 2.44 8.52
CA ASN A 56 17.85 3.07 9.50
C ASN A 56 18.93 2.09 9.97
N GLY A 57 20.20 2.53 9.92
CA GLY A 57 21.36 1.70 10.25
C GLY A 57 21.74 0.68 9.16
N THR A 58 21.25 0.85 7.93
CA THR A 58 21.70 0.12 6.73
C THR A 58 22.39 1.08 5.75
N ASP A 59 23.16 0.55 4.81
CA ASP A 59 23.76 1.32 3.71
C ASP A 59 22.78 1.55 2.54
N LEU A 60 21.53 1.15 2.71
CA LEU A 60 20.50 1.30 1.67
C LEU A 60 19.96 2.73 1.63
N THR A 61 19.85 3.27 0.43
CA THR A 61 19.15 4.53 0.18
C THR A 61 17.79 4.26 -0.46
N ALA A 62 16.81 5.13 -0.23
CA ALA A 62 15.47 4.94 -0.77
C ALA A 62 14.85 6.20 -1.37
N LYS A 63 13.99 5.98 -2.36
CA LYS A 63 13.00 6.96 -2.85
C LYS A 63 11.61 6.49 -2.48
N PHE A 64 10.70 7.43 -2.28
CA PHE A 64 9.31 7.16 -1.96
C PHE A 64 8.42 7.84 -3.00
N GLU A 65 7.56 7.07 -3.65
CA GLU A 65 6.70 7.55 -4.73
C GLU A 65 5.25 7.17 -4.46
N ILE A 66 4.35 8.17 -4.55
CA ILE A 66 2.89 7.98 -4.37
C ILE A 66 2.20 8.19 -5.71
N MET A 67 1.46 7.16 -6.16
CA MET A 67 0.77 7.12 -7.46
C MET A 67 -0.43 6.16 -7.43
N PRO A 68 -1.37 6.21 -8.39
CA PRO A 68 -2.49 5.26 -8.44
C PRO A 68 -2.06 3.81 -8.54
N MET A 69 -2.84 2.87 -7.96
CA MET A 69 -2.53 1.43 -7.89
C MET A 69 -2.24 0.83 -9.28
N ALA A 70 -3.01 1.17 -10.30
CA ALA A 70 -2.77 0.68 -11.66
C ALA A 70 -1.38 1.07 -12.19
N ARG A 71 -0.90 2.28 -11.86
CA ARG A 71 0.44 2.75 -12.24
C ARG A 71 1.53 2.08 -11.40
N ILE A 72 1.26 1.75 -10.14
CA ILE A 72 2.18 1.00 -9.27
C ILE A 72 2.57 -0.31 -9.93
N PHE A 73 1.62 -1.08 -10.47
CA PHE A 73 1.90 -2.34 -11.14
C PHE A 73 2.73 -2.18 -12.42
N GLN A 74 2.55 -1.08 -13.16
CA GLN A 74 3.40 -0.77 -14.32
C GLN A 74 4.83 -0.41 -13.88
N GLN A 75 4.96 0.47 -12.89
CA GLN A 75 6.25 0.90 -12.33
C GLN A 75 7.04 -0.28 -11.76
N GLN A 76 6.38 -1.15 -11.00
CA GLN A 76 7.01 -2.31 -10.38
C GLN A 76 7.54 -3.31 -11.43
N ARG A 77 6.84 -3.49 -12.56
CA ARG A 77 7.34 -4.31 -13.68
C ARG A 77 8.53 -3.69 -14.41
N ALA A 78 8.57 -2.36 -14.49
CA ALA A 78 9.64 -1.62 -15.16
C ALA A 78 10.89 -1.42 -14.28
N ASN A 79 10.75 -1.45 -12.96
CA ASN A 79 11.83 -1.21 -12.01
C ASN A 79 12.04 -2.43 -11.10
N PRO A 80 13.10 -3.23 -11.28
CA PRO A 80 13.38 -4.39 -10.44
C PRO A 80 13.68 -4.02 -8.97
N ASN A 81 14.08 -2.76 -8.70
CA ASN A 81 14.36 -2.27 -7.34
C ASN A 81 13.12 -1.64 -6.66
N ALA A 82 11.93 -1.77 -7.25
CA ALA A 82 10.71 -1.25 -6.66
C ALA A 82 10.10 -2.22 -5.64
N ILE A 83 9.65 -1.66 -4.51
CA ILE A 83 8.92 -2.33 -3.44
C ILE A 83 7.55 -1.67 -3.29
N ILE A 84 6.47 -2.44 -3.48
CA ILE A 84 5.11 -2.00 -3.16
C ILE A 84 4.95 -2.04 -1.63
N MET A 85 4.54 -0.91 -1.02
CA MET A 85 4.54 -0.76 0.43
C MET A 85 3.39 -1.46 1.16
N SER A 86 2.27 -1.75 0.48
CA SER A 86 1.06 -2.28 1.12
C SER A 86 0.28 -3.20 0.19
N LEU A 87 0.92 -4.24 -0.32
CA LEU A 87 0.26 -5.17 -1.21
C LEU A 87 -0.43 -6.30 -0.42
N LEU A 88 -1.73 -6.53 -0.68
CA LEU A 88 -2.43 -7.70 -0.16
C LEU A 88 -1.89 -8.98 -0.80
N LYS A 89 -1.52 -9.94 0.06
CA LYS A 89 -1.02 -11.25 -0.38
C LYS A 89 -2.20 -12.17 -0.69
N THR A 90 -2.67 -12.11 -1.95
CA THR A 90 -3.76 -12.96 -2.45
C THR A 90 -3.21 -14.25 -3.09
N PRO A 91 -4.00 -15.33 -3.24
CA PRO A 91 -3.58 -16.53 -3.95
C PRO A 91 -3.04 -16.23 -5.35
N ASN A 92 -3.72 -15.38 -6.12
CA ASN A 92 -3.32 -15.00 -7.47
C ASN A 92 -1.99 -14.23 -7.53
N ARG A 93 -1.60 -13.57 -6.44
CA ARG A 93 -0.35 -12.79 -6.35
C ARG A 93 0.80 -13.56 -5.71
N HIS A 94 0.52 -14.71 -5.07
CA HIS A 94 1.49 -15.42 -4.22
C HIS A 94 2.83 -15.66 -4.93
N HIS A 95 2.80 -16.13 -6.18
CA HIS A 95 4.00 -16.45 -6.97
C HIS A 95 4.54 -15.28 -7.81
N GLN A 96 3.83 -14.13 -7.84
CA GLN A 96 4.21 -12.99 -8.68
C GLN A 96 5.21 -12.04 -8.02
N TYR A 97 5.39 -12.14 -6.69
CA TYR A 97 6.18 -11.22 -5.89
C TYR A 97 7.09 -11.94 -4.92
N LYS A 98 8.23 -11.30 -4.62
CA LYS A 98 9.08 -11.61 -3.49
C LYS A 98 8.50 -10.85 -2.28
N TRP A 99 7.96 -11.59 -1.30
CA TRP A 99 7.32 -11.04 -0.10
C TRP A 99 8.36 -10.77 0.98
N LEU A 100 8.58 -9.50 1.32
CA LEU A 100 9.63 -9.08 2.24
C LEU A 100 9.17 -9.03 3.70
N GLY A 101 7.89 -9.20 3.96
CA GLY A 101 7.32 -9.26 5.29
C GLY A 101 5.97 -8.56 5.40
N LYS A 102 5.18 -8.98 6.38
CA LYS A 102 3.90 -8.34 6.72
C LYS A 102 4.16 -6.99 7.38
N VAL A 103 3.53 -5.93 6.87
CA VAL A 103 3.71 -4.57 7.37
C VAL A 103 2.50 -4.02 8.09
N TYR A 104 1.30 -4.49 7.75
CA TYR A 104 0.06 -4.11 8.42
C TYR A 104 -1.10 -5.02 8.02
N PHE A 105 -2.33 -4.57 8.24
CA PHE A 105 -3.53 -5.29 7.80
C PHE A 105 -4.55 -4.32 7.18
N ALA A 106 -5.50 -4.87 6.43
CA ALA A 106 -6.67 -4.20 5.91
C ALA A 106 -7.92 -4.89 6.44
N ASP A 107 -9.03 -4.17 6.48
CA ASP A 107 -10.32 -4.67 6.92
C ASP A 107 -11.35 -4.31 5.85
N ALA A 108 -11.82 -5.28 5.08
CA ALA A 108 -12.63 -5.06 3.90
C ALA A 108 -14.13 -5.15 4.21
N TYR A 109 -14.85 -4.08 3.90
CA TYR A 109 -16.30 -4.00 4.02
C TYR A 109 -16.96 -3.49 2.74
N LEU A 110 -18.15 -3.99 2.48
CA LEU A 110 -19.13 -3.29 1.67
C LEU A 110 -19.78 -2.22 2.54
N VAL A 111 -19.73 -0.97 2.11
CA VAL A 111 -20.30 0.19 2.82
C VAL A 111 -21.25 0.96 1.92
N SER A 112 -22.21 1.69 2.53
CA SER A 112 -23.10 2.61 1.83
C SER A 112 -23.31 3.87 2.64
N LEU A 113 -24.06 4.84 2.12
CA LEU A 113 -24.65 5.88 2.96
C LEU A 113 -25.61 5.26 3.97
N SER A 114 -25.69 5.86 5.16
CA SER A 114 -26.53 5.38 6.28
C SER A 114 -28.03 5.44 5.96
N ASN A 115 -28.44 6.35 5.07
CA ASN A 115 -29.81 6.52 4.60
C ASN A 115 -30.18 5.60 3.41
N HIS A 116 -29.28 4.71 2.98
CA HIS A 116 -29.60 3.73 1.96
C HIS A 116 -30.75 2.84 2.43
N LYS A 117 -31.80 2.76 1.63
CA LYS A 117 -33.11 2.19 2.05
C LYS A 117 -33.07 0.67 2.16
N ASP A 118 -32.31 0.00 1.30
CA ASP A 118 -32.31 -1.44 1.21
C ASP A 118 -31.29 -2.05 2.15
N GLU A 119 -31.70 -3.11 2.84
CA GLU A 119 -30.83 -3.89 3.69
C GLU A 119 -30.13 -4.96 2.86
N VAL A 120 -28.83 -4.78 2.64
CA VAL A 120 -28.00 -5.72 1.88
C VAL A 120 -27.21 -6.59 2.86
N ILE A 121 -27.71 -7.82 3.08
CA ILE A 121 -27.13 -8.80 4.02
C ILE A 121 -26.20 -9.81 3.34
N HIS A 122 -26.26 -9.93 2.02
CA HIS A 122 -25.38 -10.80 1.23
C HIS A 122 -24.89 -10.07 -0.02
N LEU A 123 -23.65 -10.31 -0.40
CA LEU A 123 -23.03 -9.65 -1.55
C LEU A 123 -23.80 -9.87 -2.86
N ASN A 124 -24.48 -11.01 -3.03
CA ASN A 124 -25.28 -11.27 -4.23
C ASN A 124 -26.43 -10.28 -4.42
N PHE A 125 -27.04 -9.76 -3.35
CA PHE A 125 -28.07 -8.74 -3.46
C PHE A 125 -27.50 -7.40 -3.97
N ALA A 126 -26.25 -7.13 -3.69
CA ALA A 126 -25.58 -5.92 -4.18
C ALA A 126 -25.41 -5.90 -5.72
N LYS A 127 -25.65 -7.02 -6.42
CA LYS A 127 -25.57 -7.06 -7.90
C LYS A 127 -26.66 -6.26 -8.62
N GLU A 128 -27.74 -5.96 -7.95
CA GLU A 128 -28.82 -5.11 -8.48
C GLU A 128 -28.49 -3.61 -8.39
N TYR A 129 -27.35 -3.28 -7.79
CA TYR A 129 -26.88 -1.94 -7.50
C TYR A 129 -25.51 -1.68 -8.13
N LYS A 130 -25.08 -0.43 -8.14
CA LYS A 130 -23.74 -0.03 -8.56
C LYS A 130 -22.76 -0.13 -7.38
N VAL A 131 -21.91 -1.12 -7.42
CA VAL A 131 -20.82 -1.31 -6.46
C VAL A 131 -19.53 -0.76 -7.03
N ALA A 132 -18.82 0.04 -6.27
CA ALA A 132 -17.57 0.64 -6.72
C ALA A 132 -16.37 0.23 -5.87
N THR A 133 -15.20 0.22 -6.51
CA THR A 133 -13.89 0.05 -5.85
C THR A 133 -12.79 0.71 -6.68
N ILE A 134 -11.55 0.67 -6.19
CA ILE A 134 -10.41 1.23 -6.90
C ILE A 134 -9.83 0.20 -7.88
N ARG A 135 -9.54 0.65 -9.10
CA ARG A 135 -8.95 -0.17 -10.15
C ARG A 135 -7.58 -0.72 -9.70
N GLY A 136 -7.40 -2.03 -9.86
CA GLY A 136 -6.20 -2.73 -9.43
C GLY A 136 -6.20 -3.20 -7.96
N TYR A 137 -7.22 -2.85 -7.17
CA TYR A 137 -7.38 -3.43 -5.85
C TYR A 137 -7.77 -4.91 -5.92
N SER A 138 -7.46 -5.67 -4.86
CA SER A 138 -7.93 -7.06 -4.74
C SER A 138 -9.45 -7.16 -4.72
N ALA A 139 -10.12 -6.13 -4.25
CA ALA A 139 -11.57 -6.01 -4.28
C ALA A 139 -12.15 -6.03 -5.69
N GLN A 140 -11.46 -5.47 -6.70
CA GLN A 140 -11.87 -5.58 -8.09
C GLN A 140 -11.93 -7.04 -8.52
N ALA A 141 -10.81 -7.77 -8.42
CA ALA A 141 -10.75 -9.18 -8.81
C ALA A 141 -11.73 -10.06 -8.02
N TYR A 142 -11.96 -9.73 -6.75
CA TYR A 142 -12.94 -10.41 -5.91
C TYR A 142 -14.37 -10.19 -6.42
N LEU A 143 -14.77 -8.96 -6.69
CA LEU A 143 -16.08 -8.62 -7.22
C LEU A 143 -16.32 -9.25 -8.60
N GLU A 144 -15.33 -9.18 -9.50
CA GLU A 144 -15.37 -9.83 -10.81
C GLU A 144 -15.57 -11.35 -10.68
N ALA A 145 -14.85 -12.02 -9.77
CA ALA A 145 -15.01 -13.45 -9.48
C ALA A 145 -16.40 -13.80 -8.90
N LYS A 146 -17.04 -12.84 -8.21
CA LYS A 146 -18.42 -12.98 -7.70
C LYS A 146 -19.46 -12.61 -8.76
N GLY A 147 -19.07 -12.28 -9.99
CA GLY A 147 -19.95 -12.01 -11.13
C GLY A 147 -20.42 -10.56 -11.25
N PHE A 148 -19.69 -9.61 -10.67
CA PHE A 148 -19.88 -8.19 -10.98
C PHE A 148 -19.16 -7.86 -12.28
N THR A 149 -19.78 -7.03 -13.12
CA THR A 149 -19.28 -6.68 -14.45
C THR A 149 -19.07 -5.19 -14.58
N GLU A 150 -17.88 -4.76 -15.05
CA GLU A 150 -17.57 -3.35 -15.28
C GLU A 150 -18.55 -2.76 -16.32
N ASN A 151 -19.01 -1.54 -16.08
CA ASN A 151 -20.02 -0.79 -16.83
C ASN A 151 -21.48 -1.29 -16.65
N GLU A 152 -21.70 -2.38 -15.95
CA GLU A 152 -23.06 -2.82 -15.56
C GLU A 152 -23.30 -2.48 -14.09
N ASN A 153 -22.76 -3.28 -13.17
CA ASN A 153 -22.91 -3.15 -11.73
C ASN A 153 -21.60 -2.95 -10.96
N LEU A 154 -20.46 -2.94 -11.67
CA LEU A 154 -19.15 -2.62 -11.10
C LEU A 154 -18.63 -1.31 -11.67
N VAL A 155 -18.28 -0.37 -10.78
CA VAL A 155 -17.67 0.91 -11.14
C VAL A 155 -16.24 0.95 -10.62
N LEU A 156 -15.27 1.17 -11.53
CA LEU A 156 -13.85 1.23 -11.20
C LEU A 156 -13.33 2.66 -11.34
N VAL A 157 -12.75 3.17 -10.27
CA VAL A 157 -12.14 4.50 -10.23
C VAL A 157 -10.64 4.41 -9.93
N SER A 158 -9.89 5.49 -10.18
CA SER A 158 -8.44 5.52 -9.93
C SER A 158 -8.06 6.07 -8.57
N TYR A 159 -8.96 6.81 -7.91
CA TYR A 159 -8.68 7.54 -6.67
C TYR A 159 -9.86 7.47 -5.70
N TYR A 160 -9.59 7.33 -4.39
CA TYR A 160 -10.61 7.29 -3.36
C TYR A 160 -11.45 8.58 -3.30
N GLN A 161 -10.87 9.75 -3.63
CA GLN A 161 -11.61 11.01 -3.65
C GLN A 161 -12.76 10.98 -4.66
N GLN A 162 -12.57 10.32 -5.81
CA GLN A 162 -13.62 10.14 -6.80
C GLN A 162 -14.67 9.16 -6.29
N LEU A 163 -14.24 8.05 -5.69
CA LEU A 163 -15.08 7.01 -5.13
C LEU A 163 -16.09 7.59 -4.13
N TRP A 164 -15.59 8.31 -3.12
CA TRP A 164 -16.43 8.90 -2.08
C TRP A 164 -17.35 9.99 -2.62
N LYS A 165 -16.86 10.86 -3.52
CA LYS A 165 -17.72 11.88 -4.16
C LYS A 165 -18.84 11.27 -4.99
N MET A 166 -18.65 10.10 -5.59
CA MET A 166 -19.70 9.41 -6.33
C MET A 166 -20.75 8.83 -5.37
N LEU A 167 -20.35 8.22 -4.25
CA LEU A 167 -21.26 7.70 -3.24
C LEU A 167 -22.13 8.81 -2.64
N TYR A 168 -21.52 9.92 -2.22
CA TYR A 168 -22.24 11.06 -1.62
C TYR A 168 -23.13 11.84 -2.62
N LYS A 169 -23.04 11.55 -3.90
CA LYS A 169 -23.90 12.11 -4.98
C LYS A 169 -24.85 11.09 -5.55
N ASP A 170 -25.08 9.97 -4.85
CA ASP A 170 -25.99 8.88 -5.27
C ASP A 170 -25.71 8.39 -6.71
N ARG A 171 -24.42 8.42 -7.15
CA ARG A 171 -24.01 7.90 -8.46
C ARG A 171 -23.62 6.43 -8.42
N ILE A 172 -23.31 5.95 -7.22
CA ILE A 172 -23.08 4.55 -6.86
C ILE A 172 -23.76 4.30 -5.52
N ASP A 173 -24.12 3.05 -5.26
CA ASP A 173 -24.89 2.65 -4.08
C ASP A 173 -23.97 2.12 -2.98
N PHE A 174 -22.93 1.40 -3.36
CA PHE A 174 -22.01 0.73 -2.44
C PHE A 174 -20.56 0.94 -2.83
N VAL A 175 -19.68 0.87 -1.82
CA VAL A 175 -18.23 0.89 -1.98
C VAL A 175 -17.63 -0.30 -1.24
N VAL A 176 -16.71 -1.03 -1.89
CA VAL A 176 -15.82 -1.97 -1.19
C VAL A 176 -14.55 -1.23 -0.83
N THR A 177 -14.29 -1.13 0.48
CA THR A 177 -13.18 -0.36 1.04
C THR A 177 -12.54 -1.00 2.26
N ASN A 178 -11.33 -0.53 2.60
CA ASN A 178 -10.68 -0.77 3.89
C ASN A 178 -11.20 0.23 4.92
N THR A 179 -11.90 -0.25 5.94
CA THR A 179 -12.53 0.64 6.93
C THR A 179 -11.54 1.32 7.89
N LEU A 180 -10.29 0.85 7.96
CA LEU A 180 -9.25 1.49 8.77
C LEU A 180 -8.73 2.80 8.17
N THR A 181 -8.94 3.02 6.87
CA THR A 181 -8.55 4.25 6.17
C THR A 181 -9.73 5.17 5.88
N LEU A 182 -10.95 4.64 5.94
CA LEU A 182 -12.20 5.29 5.52
C LEU A 182 -12.39 6.68 6.13
N GLU A 183 -12.24 6.81 7.44
CA GLU A 183 -12.45 8.09 8.12
C GLU A 183 -11.47 9.17 7.65
N ASN A 184 -10.19 8.81 7.49
CA ASN A 184 -9.15 9.72 6.99
C ASN A 184 -9.39 10.12 5.53
N GLU A 185 -9.80 9.18 4.69
CA GLU A 185 -10.13 9.44 3.29
C GLU A 185 -11.31 10.42 3.15
N LEU A 186 -12.38 10.20 3.92
CA LEU A 186 -13.56 11.05 3.92
C LEU A 186 -13.26 12.45 4.44
N LYS A 187 -12.58 12.57 5.60
CA LYS A 187 -12.15 13.86 6.14
C LYS A 187 -11.30 14.67 5.15
N ARG A 188 -10.37 14.02 4.47
CA ARG A 188 -9.51 14.66 3.46
C ARG A 188 -10.28 15.09 2.21
N THR A 189 -11.43 14.49 1.94
CA THR A 189 -12.33 14.90 0.84
C THR A 189 -13.38 15.92 1.26
N GLY A 190 -13.39 16.31 2.54
CA GLY A 190 -14.40 17.23 3.11
C GLY A 190 -15.77 16.61 3.25
N LEU A 191 -15.84 15.28 3.40
CA LEU A 191 -17.09 14.51 3.56
C LEU A 191 -17.23 14.01 5.00
N ASP A 192 -18.47 13.92 5.50
CA ASP A 192 -18.75 13.50 6.88
C ASP A 192 -18.72 11.96 7.01
N PRO A 193 -17.76 11.38 7.73
CA PRO A 193 -17.67 9.93 7.93
C PRO A 193 -18.88 9.31 8.65
N ASN A 194 -19.63 10.10 9.44
CA ASN A 194 -20.79 9.60 10.19
C ASN A 194 -21.98 9.21 9.30
N LEU A 195 -21.95 9.64 8.05
CA LEU A 195 -22.97 9.26 7.06
C LEU A 195 -22.73 7.90 6.42
N ILE A 196 -21.67 7.17 6.80
CA ILE A 196 -21.35 5.86 6.24
C ILE A 196 -21.78 4.74 7.19
N SER A 197 -22.42 3.72 6.64
CA SER A 197 -22.74 2.47 7.32
C SER A 197 -22.00 1.29 6.71
N LYS A 198 -21.39 0.47 7.59
CA LYS A 198 -20.84 -0.84 7.23
C LYS A 198 -22.01 -1.80 7.00
N ARG A 199 -22.07 -2.47 5.85
CA ARG A 199 -23.15 -3.40 5.50
C ARG A 199 -22.70 -4.85 5.62
N ILE A 200 -21.62 -5.23 4.94
CA ILE A 200 -21.12 -6.61 4.90
C ILE A 200 -19.62 -6.61 5.15
N HIS A 201 -19.18 -7.43 6.09
CA HIS A 201 -17.76 -7.77 6.22
C HIS A 201 -17.38 -8.77 5.12
N LEU A 202 -16.33 -8.50 4.38
CA LEU A 202 -15.84 -9.32 3.28
C LEU A 202 -14.64 -10.15 3.75
N ASP A 203 -14.89 -11.12 4.62
CA ASP A 203 -13.89 -11.96 5.29
C ASP A 203 -13.13 -12.90 4.33
N GLU A 204 -13.69 -13.19 3.16
CA GLU A 204 -12.98 -13.91 2.09
C GLU A 204 -11.81 -13.12 1.48
N LEU A 205 -11.77 -11.79 1.66
CA LEU A 205 -10.66 -10.97 1.19
C LEU A 205 -9.47 -11.10 2.16
N PRO A 206 -8.26 -11.40 1.64
CA PRO A 206 -7.07 -11.40 2.48
C PRO A 206 -6.87 -10.05 3.17
N SER A 207 -6.48 -10.10 4.43
CA SER A 207 -6.30 -8.89 5.25
C SER A 207 -4.84 -8.46 5.44
N SER A 208 -3.86 -9.32 5.11
CA SER A 208 -2.44 -9.03 5.38
C SER A 208 -1.79 -8.19 4.29
N LEU A 209 -1.31 -7.00 4.67
CA LEU A 209 -0.55 -6.08 3.84
C LEU A 209 0.95 -6.34 4.00
N HIS A 210 1.67 -6.42 2.90
CA HIS A 210 3.10 -6.77 2.86
C HIS A 210 3.91 -5.75 2.06
N PHE A 211 5.19 -5.63 2.41
CA PHE A 211 6.18 -5.16 1.45
C PHE A 211 6.37 -6.25 0.39
N ALA A 212 6.18 -5.88 -0.87
CA ALA A 212 6.24 -6.81 -1.99
C ALA A 212 7.14 -6.25 -3.10
N ALA A 213 8.19 -6.99 -3.44
CA ALA A 213 9.15 -6.64 -4.48
C ALA A 213 8.95 -7.50 -5.73
N SER A 214 9.59 -7.12 -6.84
CA SER A 214 9.75 -7.96 -8.02
C SER A 214 10.46 -9.27 -7.66
N ASN A 215 10.14 -10.37 -8.35
CA ASN A 215 10.92 -11.61 -8.24
C ASN A 215 12.39 -11.44 -8.64
N GLN A 216 12.70 -10.39 -9.42
CA GLN A 216 14.08 -10.03 -9.81
C GLN A 216 14.79 -9.15 -8.77
N PHE A 217 14.10 -8.69 -7.73
CA PHE A 217 14.69 -7.89 -6.66
C PHE A 217 15.85 -8.63 -6.00
N ASP A 218 16.96 -7.92 -5.74
CA ASP A 218 18.16 -8.51 -5.14
C ASP A 218 17.86 -9.26 -3.83
N SER A 219 18.30 -10.51 -3.75
CA SER A 219 17.97 -11.38 -2.63
C SER A 219 18.67 -10.99 -1.33
N HIS A 220 19.87 -10.39 -1.42
CA HIS A 220 20.61 -9.91 -0.27
C HIS A 220 19.90 -8.69 0.34
N THR A 221 19.56 -7.71 -0.50
CA THR A 221 18.78 -6.53 -0.09
C THR A 221 17.41 -6.92 0.46
N ALA A 222 16.73 -7.90 -0.17
CA ALA A 222 15.45 -8.43 0.30
C ALA A 222 15.58 -9.00 1.73
N LYS A 223 16.66 -9.74 2.00
CA LYS A 223 16.94 -10.30 3.34
C LYS A 223 17.20 -9.21 4.36
N ILE A 224 18.00 -8.21 4.03
CA ILE A 224 18.25 -7.06 4.92
C ILE A 224 16.94 -6.39 5.31
N ILE A 225 16.08 -6.07 4.34
CA ILE A 225 14.78 -5.42 4.59
C ILE A 225 13.89 -6.30 5.47
N SER A 226 13.81 -7.61 5.20
CA SER A 226 13.00 -8.55 6.01
C SER A 226 13.51 -8.67 7.44
N ASP A 227 14.80 -8.81 7.63
CA ASP A 227 15.43 -8.93 8.96
C ASP A 227 15.23 -7.64 9.77
N ARG A 228 15.42 -6.48 9.13
CA ARG A 228 15.21 -5.18 9.77
C ARG A 228 13.74 -4.95 10.13
N LEU A 229 12.80 -5.36 9.27
CA LEU A 229 11.37 -5.28 9.58
C LEU A 229 11.01 -6.12 10.82
N ASN A 230 11.59 -7.30 10.97
CA ASN A 230 11.41 -8.11 12.16
C ASN A 230 12.06 -7.46 13.40
N ALA A 231 13.26 -6.93 13.27
CA ALA A 231 13.97 -6.26 14.36
C ALA A 231 13.22 -5.05 14.91
N ILE A 232 12.62 -4.20 14.07
CA ILE A 232 11.83 -3.05 14.55
C ILE A 232 10.51 -3.49 15.23
N LYS A 233 9.97 -4.66 14.87
CA LYS A 233 8.81 -5.25 15.57
C LYS A 233 9.19 -5.75 16.96
N GLU A 234 10.30 -6.45 17.07
CA GLU A 234 10.82 -7.01 18.32
C GLU A 234 11.30 -5.93 19.29
N SER A 235 11.90 -4.84 18.78
CA SER A 235 12.36 -3.70 19.62
C SER A 235 11.23 -2.81 20.15
N GLY A 236 10.01 -2.94 19.63
CA GLY A 236 8.88 -2.07 19.94
C GLY A 236 8.84 -0.75 19.13
N GLU A 237 9.81 -0.47 18.28
CA GLU A 237 9.83 0.73 17.42
C GLU A 237 8.62 0.75 16.46
N TYR A 238 8.26 -0.42 15.92
CA TYR A 238 7.06 -0.59 15.11
C TYR A 238 5.80 -0.13 15.84
N GLN A 239 5.63 -0.52 17.11
CA GLN A 239 4.49 -0.09 17.95
C GLN A 239 4.48 1.42 18.16
N GLN A 240 5.64 2.02 18.41
CA GLN A 240 5.75 3.48 18.59
C GLN A 240 5.31 4.23 17.32
N ILE A 241 5.68 3.72 16.14
CA ILE A 241 5.24 4.29 14.87
C ILE A 241 3.72 4.17 14.72
N LEU A 242 3.11 3.01 15.00
CA LEU A 242 1.66 2.87 14.94
C LEU A 242 0.94 3.80 15.91
N ASN A 243 1.44 3.93 17.14
CA ASN A 243 0.86 4.85 18.14
C ASN A 243 0.92 6.31 17.69
N LYS A 244 2.03 6.75 17.08
CA LYS A 244 2.17 8.09 16.48
C LYS A 244 1.07 8.37 15.46
N TRP A 245 0.67 7.37 14.69
CA TRP A 245 -0.34 7.47 13.65
C TRP A 245 -1.76 7.06 14.11
N GLN A 246 -1.94 6.79 15.42
CA GLN A 246 -3.20 6.35 16.02
C GLN A 246 -3.78 5.10 15.35
N LEU A 247 -2.91 4.21 14.91
CA LEU A 247 -3.28 2.95 14.27
C LEU A 247 -3.27 1.81 15.30
N PRO A 248 -4.30 0.93 15.29
CA PRO A 248 -4.34 -0.21 16.18
C PRO A 248 -3.24 -1.23 15.84
N MET A 249 -2.74 -1.92 16.88
CA MET A 249 -1.83 -3.06 16.68
C MET A 249 -2.55 -4.21 15.97
N PRO A 250 -1.94 -4.81 14.92
CA PRO A 250 -2.45 -6.04 14.32
C PRO A 250 -2.49 -7.17 15.34
N LYS A 251 -3.59 -7.94 15.38
CA LYS A 251 -3.74 -9.07 16.30
C LYS A 251 -2.71 -10.21 16.06
N ASN A 252 -2.19 -10.30 14.84
CA ASN A 252 -1.21 -11.31 14.41
C ASN A 252 -0.17 -10.64 13.50
N LEU A 253 0.96 -10.28 14.05
CA LEU A 253 2.11 -9.72 13.32
C LEU A 253 3.09 -10.82 12.91
#